data_cb4b7324e85930aaf807f84127f8934e
#
_entry.id   cb4b7324e85930aaf807f84127f8934e
#
_cell.length_a   1.000
_cell.length_b   1.000
_cell.length_c   1.000
_cell.angle_alpha   90.00
_cell.angle_beta   90.00
_cell.angle_gamma   90.00
#
_symmetry.space_group_name_H-M   'P 1'
#
loop_
_entity.id
_entity.type
_entity.pdbx_description
1 polymer ?
#
loop_
_entity_poly.entity_id
_entity_poly.type
_entity_poly.pdbx_seq_one_letter_code
_entity_poly.pdbx_strand_id
1 'polypeptide(L)'
;AGAFPQNANEAVIVVGKNNEISDLTLAQLGLLDEKKFVQLFRNGENGGIDPDGELPPESVVGFSQILSQKYTLFYNDVVYSRDTANYPLDDPKLSLTGKYPFVYSGGQREKGDLTAKDGEGINIKVTGILRLKDELTYGCLTSGLNLTEATINEYIQGNMKSQIVQWMKDSAKSSIDLGDLKDMDPTFADYEGVRLFFPAAANLTEKGFTQRTFGQNTVYVAISPEEAIRALGGDDTVNSVHIYAKDFDSKEALLNYLDDWNAWCTSGSGSYNGIAL
;
A
#
# COMPACT_ATOMS: atom_id res chain seq x y z
N ALA A 1 -26.26 -3.65 -4.16
CA ALA A 1 -27.09 -3.48 -2.95
C ALA A 1 -26.52 -2.33 -2.11
N GLY A 2 -27.33 -1.69 -1.29
CA GLY A 2 -26.93 -0.54 -0.47
C GLY A 2 -26.84 0.77 -1.23
N ALA A 3 -25.95 1.67 -0.80
CA ALA A 3 -25.79 3.01 -1.34
C ALA A 3 -24.32 3.30 -1.68
N PHE A 4 -24.08 4.26 -2.56
CA PHE A 4 -22.75 4.81 -2.80
C PHE A 4 -22.23 5.57 -1.55
N PRO A 5 -20.93 5.46 -1.23
CA PRO A 5 -20.33 6.19 -0.11
C PRO A 5 -20.41 7.70 -0.36
N GLN A 6 -20.69 8.45 0.70
CA GLN A 6 -20.82 9.91 0.68
C GLN A 6 -19.78 10.58 1.56
N ASN A 7 -19.15 9.82 2.47
CA ASN A 7 -18.26 10.35 3.49
C ASN A 7 -16.94 9.57 3.55
N ALA A 8 -15.93 10.15 4.18
CA ALA A 8 -14.60 9.51 4.36
C ALA A 8 -14.65 8.22 5.18
N ASN A 9 -15.67 8.02 6.02
CA ASN A 9 -15.84 6.83 6.83
C ASN A 9 -16.73 5.76 6.18
N GLU A 10 -16.89 5.79 4.86
CA GLU A 10 -17.73 4.88 4.09
C GLU A 10 -16.94 4.21 2.97
N ALA A 11 -17.29 2.97 2.67
CA ALA A 11 -16.66 2.19 1.61
C ALA A 11 -17.67 1.31 0.89
N VAL A 12 -17.28 0.79 -0.27
CA VAL A 12 -18.03 -0.21 -1.02
C VAL A 12 -17.21 -1.48 -1.21
N ILE A 13 -17.90 -2.60 -1.33
CA ILE A 13 -17.29 -3.86 -1.76
C ILE A 13 -17.72 -4.12 -3.21
N VAL A 14 -16.74 -4.44 -4.05
CA VAL A 14 -16.95 -4.80 -5.46
C VAL A 14 -16.87 -6.31 -5.60
N VAL A 15 -17.88 -6.88 -6.20
CA VAL A 15 -17.99 -8.31 -6.51
C VAL A 15 -18.00 -8.52 -8.04
N GLY A 16 -17.73 -9.74 -8.47
CA GLY A 16 -17.79 -10.12 -9.88
C GLY A 16 -19.21 -10.14 -10.45
N LYS A 17 -19.35 -10.42 -11.75
CA LYS A 17 -20.64 -10.39 -12.48
C LYS A 17 -21.70 -11.30 -11.86
N ASN A 18 -21.29 -12.48 -11.40
CA ASN A 18 -22.19 -13.48 -10.82
C ASN A 18 -22.27 -13.39 -9.29
N ASN A 19 -21.88 -12.23 -8.72
CA ASN A 19 -21.74 -11.99 -7.28
C ASN A 19 -20.65 -12.85 -6.63
N GLU A 20 -19.69 -13.31 -7.41
CA GLU A 20 -18.52 -14.03 -6.90
C GLU A 20 -17.45 -13.10 -6.35
N ILE A 21 -16.71 -13.59 -5.37
CA ILE A 21 -15.53 -12.97 -4.82
C ILE A 21 -14.54 -14.09 -4.44
N SER A 22 -13.26 -13.88 -4.64
CA SER A 22 -12.28 -14.93 -4.35
C SER A 22 -12.19 -15.23 -2.86
N ASP A 23 -11.90 -16.50 -2.51
CA ASP A 23 -11.74 -16.93 -1.12
C ASP A 23 -10.62 -16.13 -0.41
N LEU A 24 -9.55 -15.80 -1.13
CA LEU A 24 -8.50 -14.93 -0.60
C LEU A 24 -9.04 -13.54 -0.24
N THR A 25 -9.85 -12.95 -1.10
CA THR A 25 -10.49 -11.65 -0.83
C THR A 25 -11.48 -11.76 0.33
N LEU A 26 -12.27 -12.84 0.41
CA LEU A 26 -13.17 -13.09 1.55
C LEU A 26 -12.40 -13.21 2.87
N ALA A 27 -11.26 -13.91 2.86
CA ALA A 27 -10.40 -14.02 4.04
C ALA A 27 -9.80 -12.66 4.44
N GLN A 28 -9.32 -11.88 3.49
CA GLN A 28 -8.81 -10.52 3.73
C GLN A 28 -9.88 -9.58 4.27
N LEU A 29 -11.13 -9.76 3.85
CA LEU A 29 -12.28 -9.01 4.35
C LEU A 29 -12.80 -9.52 5.71
N GLY A 30 -12.23 -10.60 6.26
CA GLY A 30 -12.69 -11.22 7.50
C GLY A 30 -14.06 -11.91 7.37
N LEU A 31 -14.49 -12.23 6.16
CA LEU A 31 -15.78 -12.86 5.83
C LEU A 31 -15.66 -14.39 5.70
N LEU A 32 -14.45 -14.91 5.62
CA LEU A 32 -14.17 -16.34 5.60
C LEU A 32 -13.58 -16.77 6.96
N ASP A 33 -14.09 -17.89 7.49
CA ASP A 33 -13.55 -18.47 8.72
C ASP A 33 -12.07 -18.85 8.53
N GLU A 34 -11.22 -18.45 9.47
CA GLU A 34 -9.77 -18.68 9.42
C GLU A 34 -9.43 -20.18 9.28
N LYS A 35 -10.21 -21.07 9.91
CA LYS A 35 -10.02 -22.53 9.80
C LYS A 35 -10.32 -23.02 8.39
N LYS A 36 -11.37 -22.51 7.75
CA LYS A 36 -11.69 -22.84 6.35
C LYS A 36 -10.60 -22.32 5.41
N PHE A 37 -10.12 -21.08 5.64
CA PHE A 37 -9.03 -20.53 4.85
C PHE A 37 -7.76 -21.38 4.94
N VAL A 38 -7.37 -21.81 6.15
CA VAL A 38 -6.20 -22.70 6.35
C VAL A 38 -6.41 -24.06 5.69
N GLN A 39 -7.64 -24.59 5.64
CA GLN A 39 -7.94 -25.86 4.97
C GLN A 39 -7.72 -25.78 3.45
N LEU A 40 -7.99 -24.62 2.80
CA LEU A 40 -7.73 -24.42 1.37
C LEU A 40 -6.23 -24.64 1.00
N PHE A 41 -5.33 -24.40 1.94
CA PHE A 41 -3.88 -24.56 1.75
C PHE A 41 -3.32 -25.88 2.29
N ARG A 42 -4.09 -26.60 3.14
CA ARG A 42 -3.63 -27.86 3.76
C ARG A 42 -4.00 -29.12 3.01
N ASN A 43 -4.80 -29.04 1.97
CA ASN A 43 -5.22 -30.21 1.17
C ASN A 43 -4.09 -30.76 0.27
N GLY A 44 -2.86 -30.75 0.77
CA GLY A 44 -1.72 -31.39 0.15
C GLY A 44 -0.58 -31.49 1.14
N GLU A 45 -0.42 -32.62 1.78
CA GLU A 45 0.73 -32.93 2.66
C GLU A 45 2.10 -32.81 1.95
N ASN A 46 2.10 -32.59 0.62
CA ASN A 46 3.30 -32.37 -0.19
C ASN A 46 3.16 -31.25 -1.21
N GLY A 47 2.29 -30.27 -0.98
CA GLY A 47 2.11 -29.12 -1.89
C GLY A 47 1.43 -29.49 -3.22
N GLY A 48 0.76 -30.63 -3.30
CA GLY A 48 -0.05 -31.06 -4.43
C GLY A 48 -1.54 -30.93 -4.11
N ILE A 49 -2.32 -30.60 -5.13
CA ILE A 49 -3.78 -30.72 -5.09
C ILE A 49 -4.06 -32.20 -4.92
N ASP A 50 -4.75 -32.60 -3.83
CA ASP A 50 -5.28 -33.94 -3.70
C ASP A 50 -6.34 -34.14 -4.79
N PRO A 51 -6.09 -34.95 -5.84
CA PRO A 51 -7.03 -35.10 -6.93
C PRO A 51 -8.32 -35.83 -6.51
N ASP A 52 -8.32 -36.50 -5.36
CA ASP A 52 -9.47 -37.20 -4.78
C ASP A 52 -10.05 -36.44 -3.57
N GLY A 53 -9.45 -35.29 -3.19
CA GLY A 53 -9.93 -34.42 -2.13
C GLY A 53 -11.22 -33.72 -2.53
N GLU A 54 -12.28 -33.86 -1.75
CA GLU A 54 -13.49 -33.05 -1.91
C GLU A 54 -13.10 -31.58 -1.74
N LEU A 55 -13.36 -30.77 -2.78
CA LEU A 55 -13.24 -29.31 -2.64
C LEU A 55 -14.13 -28.87 -1.48
N PRO A 56 -13.62 -27.97 -0.59
CA PRO A 56 -14.45 -27.45 0.46
C PRO A 56 -15.70 -26.81 -0.15
N PRO A 57 -16.88 -26.97 0.48
CA PRO A 57 -18.12 -26.44 -0.04
C PRO A 57 -17.96 -24.91 -0.25
N GLU A 58 -18.51 -24.41 -1.35
CA GLU A 58 -18.52 -22.98 -1.67
C GLU A 58 -18.97 -22.16 -0.45
N SER A 59 -18.22 -21.13 -0.11
CA SER A 59 -18.57 -20.24 0.96
C SER A 59 -19.59 -19.22 0.46
N VAL A 60 -20.80 -19.26 1.00
CA VAL A 60 -21.87 -18.31 0.67
C VAL A 60 -21.93 -17.24 1.75
N VAL A 61 -21.76 -15.97 1.34
CA VAL A 61 -21.85 -14.80 2.24
C VAL A 61 -23.04 -13.94 1.83
N GLY A 62 -23.95 -13.70 2.77
CA GLY A 62 -25.13 -12.87 2.51
C GLY A 62 -24.78 -11.39 2.38
N PHE A 63 -25.49 -10.65 1.52
CA PHE A 63 -25.30 -9.21 1.34
C PHE A 63 -25.47 -8.41 2.64
N SER A 64 -26.38 -8.83 3.52
CA SER A 64 -26.54 -8.21 4.84
C SER A 64 -25.29 -8.37 5.72
N GLN A 65 -24.62 -9.51 5.64
CA GLN A 65 -23.38 -9.77 6.35
C GLN A 65 -22.25 -8.87 5.82
N ILE A 66 -22.14 -8.71 4.50
CA ILE A 66 -21.17 -7.81 3.88
C ILE A 66 -21.44 -6.36 4.30
N LEU A 67 -22.69 -5.90 4.24
CA LEU A 67 -23.08 -4.53 4.60
C LEU A 67 -22.95 -4.24 6.11
N SER A 68 -22.86 -5.27 6.95
CA SER A 68 -22.62 -5.10 8.39
C SER A 68 -21.15 -4.97 8.76
N GLN A 69 -20.23 -5.19 7.78
CA GLN A 69 -18.78 -5.11 8.03
C GLN A 69 -18.34 -3.70 8.37
N LYS A 70 -17.39 -3.65 9.28
CA LYS A 70 -16.70 -2.43 9.69
C LYS A 70 -15.19 -2.70 9.66
N TYR A 71 -14.45 -1.74 9.18
CA TYR A 71 -13.00 -1.79 9.12
C TYR A 71 -12.41 -0.56 9.76
N THR A 72 -11.14 -0.63 10.14
CA THR A 72 -10.43 0.51 10.72
C THR A 72 -9.09 0.67 10.02
N LEU A 73 -8.81 1.87 9.55
CA LEU A 73 -7.49 2.30 9.10
C LEU A 73 -6.81 3.03 10.26
N PHE A 74 -5.90 2.35 10.95
CA PHE A 74 -5.12 2.96 12.01
C PHE A 74 -3.99 3.82 11.47
N TYR A 75 -3.76 4.98 12.09
CA TYR A 75 -2.61 5.80 11.77
C TYR A 75 -1.30 5.18 12.26
N ASN A 76 -0.19 5.59 11.64
CA ASN A 76 1.12 5.03 11.93
C ASN A 76 1.51 5.09 13.41
N ASP A 77 1.21 6.18 14.12
CA ASP A 77 1.55 6.34 15.53
C ASP A 77 0.81 5.38 16.47
N VAL A 78 -0.21 4.67 15.95
CA VAL A 78 -0.93 3.60 16.66
C VAL A 78 -0.29 2.24 16.42
N VAL A 79 0.23 2.00 15.20
CA VAL A 79 0.76 0.70 14.77
C VAL A 79 2.27 0.62 14.81
N TYR A 80 2.97 1.74 14.92
CA TYR A 80 4.41 1.82 15.13
C TYR A 80 4.73 2.50 16.44
N SER A 81 5.61 1.92 17.22
CA SER A 81 6.13 2.50 18.46
C SER A 81 7.62 2.78 18.35
N ARG A 82 8.08 3.89 18.93
CA ARG A 82 9.51 4.24 19.00
C ARG A 82 10.25 3.24 19.87
N ASP A 83 11.31 2.61 19.33
CA ASP A 83 12.21 1.74 20.08
C ASP A 83 13.37 2.53 20.70
N THR A 84 13.12 3.13 21.85
CA THR A 84 14.13 3.90 22.57
C THR A 84 15.15 3.02 23.29
N ALA A 85 14.89 1.72 23.46
CA ALA A 85 15.81 0.80 24.12
C ALA A 85 16.96 0.40 23.20
N ASN A 86 16.66 0.03 21.95
CA ASN A 86 17.66 -0.37 20.96
C ASN A 86 18.17 0.79 20.10
N TYR A 87 17.39 1.87 20.02
CA TYR A 87 17.70 3.08 19.26
C TYR A 87 17.54 4.34 20.13
N PRO A 88 18.40 4.50 21.17
CA PRO A 88 18.23 5.56 22.18
C PRO A 88 18.51 6.96 21.65
N LEU A 89 19.33 7.08 20.61
CA LEU A 89 19.70 8.34 19.97
C LEU A 89 19.29 8.29 18.50
N ASP A 90 18.98 9.44 17.90
CA ASP A 90 18.76 9.56 16.46
C ASP A 90 20.11 9.60 15.71
N ASP A 91 20.90 8.52 15.86
CA ASP A 91 22.18 8.34 15.20
C ASP A 91 22.04 7.32 14.07
N PRO A 92 22.13 7.74 12.79
CA PRO A 92 21.99 6.83 11.66
C PRO A 92 23.05 5.72 11.63
N LYS A 93 24.19 5.87 12.31
CA LYS A 93 25.21 4.81 12.46
C LYS A 93 24.65 3.56 13.16
N LEU A 94 23.65 3.70 14.04
CA LEU A 94 22.99 2.56 14.67
C LEU A 94 22.29 1.65 13.65
N SER A 95 21.79 2.22 12.55
CA SER A 95 21.15 1.45 11.49
C SER A 95 22.13 0.53 10.74
N LEU A 96 23.42 0.85 10.72
CA LEU A 96 24.47 -0.04 10.18
C LEU A 96 24.58 -1.36 10.95
N THR A 97 24.08 -1.43 12.18
CA THR A 97 24.03 -2.63 13.01
C THR A 97 22.72 -3.40 12.90
N GLY A 98 21.84 -3.06 11.93
CA GLY A 98 20.55 -3.68 11.75
C GLY A 98 19.50 -3.27 12.80
N LYS A 99 19.70 -2.17 13.51
CA LYS A 99 18.73 -1.62 14.46
C LYS A 99 17.79 -0.67 13.75
N TYR A 100 16.56 -0.63 14.24
CA TYR A 100 15.50 0.21 13.67
C TYR A 100 14.90 1.10 14.74
N PRO A 101 14.63 2.39 14.43
CA PRO A 101 14.06 3.33 15.40
C PRO A 101 12.59 3.06 15.74
N PHE A 102 11.86 2.28 14.94
CA PHE A 102 10.46 1.95 15.16
C PHE A 102 10.22 0.45 15.07
N VAL A 103 9.28 -0.02 15.89
CA VAL A 103 8.79 -1.39 15.91
C VAL A 103 7.33 -1.41 15.53
N TYR A 104 6.95 -2.31 14.62
CA TYR A 104 5.55 -2.54 14.28
C TYR A 104 4.83 -3.30 15.39
N SER A 105 3.81 -2.70 15.97
CA SER A 105 3.00 -3.24 17.06
C SER A 105 1.54 -3.52 16.67
N GLY A 106 1.18 -3.29 15.41
CA GLY A 106 -0.20 -3.42 14.92
C GLY A 106 -0.84 -4.79 15.09
N GLY A 107 -0.03 -5.87 15.13
CA GLY A 107 -0.52 -7.23 15.34
C GLY A 107 -0.81 -7.62 16.81
N GLN A 108 -0.51 -6.73 17.78
CA GLN A 108 -0.67 -7.01 19.21
C GLN A 108 -2.05 -6.57 19.77
N ARG A 109 -2.90 -5.95 18.94
CA ARG A 109 -4.25 -5.58 19.39
C ARG A 109 -5.09 -6.83 19.61
N GLU A 110 -5.77 -6.87 20.74
CA GLU A 110 -6.68 -7.97 21.07
C GLU A 110 -7.80 -8.09 20.04
N LYS A 111 -8.11 -9.34 19.65
CA LYS A 111 -9.26 -9.63 18.80
C LYS A 111 -10.52 -9.13 19.53
N GLY A 112 -11.14 -8.07 19.01
CA GLY A 112 -12.41 -7.55 19.54
C GLY A 112 -12.48 -6.03 19.71
N ASP A 113 -11.37 -5.32 19.90
CA ASP A 113 -11.36 -3.86 19.97
C ASP A 113 -10.54 -3.26 18.82
N LEU A 114 -11.09 -3.39 17.60
CA LEU A 114 -10.49 -2.85 16.38
C LEU A 114 -11.06 -1.47 16.02
N THR A 115 -11.79 -0.83 16.92
CA THR A 115 -12.32 0.51 16.69
C THR A 115 -11.29 1.56 17.08
N ALA A 116 -10.93 2.45 16.15
CA ALA A 116 -10.08 3.58 16.44
C ALA A 116 -10.83 4.61 17.29
N LYS A 117 -10.15 5.12 18.32
CA LYS A 117 -10.58 6.32 19.04
C LYS A 117 -10.29 7.57 18.21
N ASP A 118 -10.79 8.70 18.66
CA ASP A 118 -10.53 9.97 18.03
C ASP A 118 -9.01 10.23 17.91
N GLY A 119 -8.55 10.54 16.69
CA GLY A 119 -7.13 10.74 16.38
C GLY A 119 -6.28 9.46 16.20
N GLU A 120 -6.85 8.26 16.39
CA GLU A 120 -6.12 6.99 16.20
C GLU A 120 -6.25 6.41 14.77
N GLY A 121 -7.25 6.86 14.00
CA GLY A 121 -7.52 6.32 12.68
C GLY A 121 -8.93 6.62 12.19
N ILE A 122 -9.32 5.96 11.10
CA ILE A 122 -10.61 6.13 10.45
C ILE A 122 -11.42 4.84 10.60
N ASN A 123 -12.58 4.92 11.23
CA ASN A 123 -13.53 3.81 11.30
C ASN A 123 -14.42 3.81 10.06
N ILE A 124 -14.37 2.75 9.28
CA ILE A 124 -15.03 2.61 7.98
C ILE A 124 -16.17 1.62 8.08
N LYS A 125 -17.34 1.99 7.55
CA LYS A 125 -18.50 1.11 7.37
C LYS A 125 -18.71 0.81 5.88
N VAL A 126 -19.11 -0.40 5.57
CA VAL A 126 -19.52 -0.77 4.21
C VAL A 126 -20.95 -0.28 3.97
N THR A 127 -21.13 0.61 2.99
CA THR A 127 -22.45 1.19 2.66
C THR A 127 -23.06 0.58 1.42
N GLY A 128 -22.28 -0.07 0.57
CA GLY A 128 -22.77 -0.63 -0.68
C GLY A 128 -21.96 -1.80 -1.21
N ILE A 129 -22.63 -2.59 -2.03
CA ILE A 129 -22.04 -3.66 -2.83
C ILE A 129 -22.27 -3.31 -4.28
N LEU A 130 -21.17 -3.23 -5.04
CA LEU A 130 -21.17 -2.93 -6.47
C LEU A 130 -20.87 -4.19 -7.26
N ARG A 131 -21.45 -4.28 -8.45
CA ARG A 131 -21.23 -5.34 -9.43
C ARG A 131 -20.99 -4.72 -10.79
N LEU A 132 -20.11 -5.35 -11.58
CA LEU A 132 -19.92 -4.97 -12.97
C LEU A 132 -21.24 -5.16 -13.74
N LYS A 133 -21.61 -4.21 -14.59
CA LYS A 133 -22.76 -4.34 -15.47
C LYS A 133 -22.56 -5.47 -16.48
N ASP A 134 -23.64 -6.14 -16.87
CA ASP A 134 -23.57 -7.34 -17.71
C ASP A 134 -22.95 -7.06 -19.09
N GLU A 135 -23.14 -5.87 -19.62
CA GLU A 135 -22.59 -5.42 -20.90
C GLU A 135 -21.09 -5.07 -20.87
N LEU A 136 -20.51 -4.93 -19.65
CA LEU A 136 -19.10 -4.56 -19.49
C LEU A 136 -18.23 -5.79 -19.23
N THR A 137 -17.02 -5.77 -19.73
CA THR A 137 -16.00 -6.81 -19.48
C THR A 137 -15.02 -6.44 -18.38
N TYR A 138 -14.87 -5.14 -18.09
CA TYR A 138 -14.00 -4.61 -17.03
C TYR A 138 -14.59 -3.32 -16.45
N GLY A 139 -14.12 -2.92 -15.28
CA GLY A 139 -14.50 -1.68 -14.59
C GLY A 139 -13.28 -0.97 -14.02
N CYS A 140 -13.47 0.27 -13.57
CA CYS A 140 -12.43 1.08 -12.96
C CYS A 140 -12.13 0.70 -11.50
N LEU A 141 -13.00 -0.07 -10.84
CA LEU A 141 -12.82 -0.52 -9.46
C LEU A 141 -12.34 -1.97 -9.43
N THR A 142 -11.50 -2.29 -8.45
CA THR A 142 -10.99 -3.65 -8.22
C THR A 142 -11.95 -4.45 -7.35
N SER A 143 -11.96 -5.78 -7.49
CA SER A 143 -12.72 -6.66 -6.60
C SER A 143 -12.23 -6.51 -5.15
N GLY A 144 -13.17 -6.51 -4.20
CA GLY A 144 -12.92 -6.32 -2.78
C GLY A 144 -13.29 -4.93 -2.27
N LEU A 145 -12.62 -4.50 -1.19
CA LEU A 145 -12.90 -3.23 -0.52
C LEU A 145 -12.35 -2.04 -1.33
N ASN A 146 -13.21 -1.09 -1.63
CA ASN A 146 -12.86 0.15 -2.32
C ASN A 146 -13.20 1.34 -1.42
N LEU A 147 -12.20 2.16 -1.17
CA LEU A 147 -12.29 3.36 -0.34
C LEU A 147 -12.59 4.59 -1.19
N THR A 148 -13.10 5.64 -0.56
CA THR A 148 -13.30 6.93 -1.23
C THR A 148 -12.00 7.73 -1.28
N GLU A 149 -11.92 8.68 -2.21
CA GLU A 149 -10.84 9.66 -2.24
C GLU A 149 -10.75 10.44 -0.92
N ALA A 150 -11.89 10.81 -0.33
CA ALA A 150 -11.94 11.49 0.96
C ALA A 150 -11.31 10.64 2.09
N THR A 151 -11.56 9.32 2.10
CA THR A 151 -10.92 8.39 3.04
C THR A 151 -9.39 8.39 2.88
N ILE A 152 -8.94 8.27 1.63
CA ILE A 152 -7.50 8.21 1.33
C ILE A 152 -6.81 9.53 1.71
N ASN A 153 -7.40 10.66 1.35
CA ASN A 153 -6.86 11.97 1.70
C ASN A 153 -6.79 12.18 3.22
N GLU A 154 -7.84 11.83 3.95
CA GLU A 154 -7.84 11.90 5.42
C GLU A 154 -6.75 11.01 6.03
N TYR A 155 -6.60 9.78 5.52
CA TYR A 155 -5.58 8.84 5.98
C TYR A 155 -4.16 9.36 5.73
N ILE A 156 -3.88 9.90 4.54
CA ILE A 156 -2.59 10.51 4.20
C ILE A 156 -2.32 11.71 5.11
N GLN A 157 -3.28 12.63 5.26
CA GLN A 157 -3.11 13.81 6.11
C GLN A 157 -2.83 13.44 7.58
N GLY A 158 -3.43 12.37 8.10
CA GLY A 158 -3.13 11.83 9.42
C GLY A 158 -1.70 11.29 9.51
N ASN A 159 -1.30 10.49 8.52
CA ASN A 159 0.01 9.83 8.51
C ASN A 159 1.18 10.75 8.17
N MET A 160 0.98 11.79 7.39
CA MET A 160 2.04 12.77 7.07
C MET A 160 2.67 13.39 8.32
N LYS A 161 1.93 13.46 9.43
CA LYS A 161 2.37 14.03 10.72
C LYS A 161 2.94 12.98 11.67
N SER A 162 2.85 11.69 11.34
CA SER A 162 3.29 10.61 12.21
C SER A 162 4.81 10.64 12.46
N GLN A 163 5.23 10.17 13.63
CA GLN A 163 6.63 10.18 14.06
C GLN A 163 7.53 9.42 13.08
N ILE A 164 7.08 8.25 12.59
CA ILE A 164 7.86 7.44 11.66
C ILE A 164 8.05 8.13 10.30
N VAL A 165 7.01 8.81 9.77
CA VAL A 165 7.11 9.57 8.52
C VAL A 165 8.02 10.79 8.69
N GLN A 166 7.88 11.53 9.79
CA GLN A 166 8.74 12.67 10.07
C GLN A 166 10.20 12.27 10.25
N TRP A 167 10.45 11.12 10.88
CA TRP A 167 11.81 10.56 10.98
C TRP A 167 12.38 10.20 9.60
N MET A 168 11.58 9.58 8.73
CA MET A 168 12.02 9.25 7.35
C MET A 168 12.31 10.48 6.50
N LYS A 169 11.56 11.56 6.70
CA LYS A 169 11.76 12.85 5.99
C LYS A 169 12.99 13.62 6.47
N ASP A 170 13.44 13.35 7.69
CA ASP A 170 14.65 13.98 8.25
C ASP A 170 15.90 13.21 7.78
N SER A 171 16.56 13.71 6.74
CA SER A 171 17.73 13.07 6.15
C SER A 171 18.91 12.97 7.12
N ALA A 172 18.98 13.83 8.14
CA ALA A 172 20.01 13.74 9.18
C ALA A 172 19.84 12.52 10.09
N LYS A 173 18.60 12.02 10.21
CA LYS A 173 18.27 10.82 11.01
C LYS A 173 18.17 9.56 10.16
N SER A 174 17.58 9.67 8.97
CA SER A 174 17.28 8.53 8.10
C SER A 174 18.41 8.18 7.13
N SER A 175 19.49 8.94 7.08
CA SER A 175 20.59 8.66 6.16
C SER A 175 21.94 9.08 6.75
N ILE A 176 23.01 8.55 6.17
CA ILE A 176 24.39 8.89 6.47
C ILE A 176 25.13 9.24 5.18
N ASP A 177 26.00 10.22 5.23
CA ASP A 177 26.96 10.46 4.16
C ASP A 177 28.04 9.38 4.22
N LEU A 178 28.35 8.73 3.10
CA LEU A 178 29.36 7.69 3.09
C LEU A 178 30.74 8.23 3.45
N GLY A 179 31.06 9.49 3.11
CA GLY A 179 32.30 10.16 3.52
C GLY A 179 32.48 10.25 5.05
N ASP A 180 31.36 10.25 5.82
CA ASP A 180 31.40 10.22 7.29
C ASP A 180 31.85 8.86 7.86
N LEU A 181 31.93 7.82 7.01
CA LEU A 181 32.39 6.47 7.38
C LEU A 181 33.88 6.24 7.10
N LYS A 182 34.64 7.25 6.67
CA LYS A 182 36.08 7.15 6.35
C LYS A 182 36.92 6.63 7.48
N ASP A 183 36.50 6.82 8.73
CA ASP A 183 37.19 6.28 9.91
C ASP A 183 37.02 4.76 10.05
N MET A 184 35.96 4.19 9.43
CA MET A 184 35.71 2.74 9.38
C MET A 184 36.49 2.10 8.22
N ASP A 185 36.49 2.76 7.05
CA ASP A 185 37.21 2.37 5.85
C ASP A 185 37.60 3.62 5.06
N PRO A 186 38.93 3.87 4.88
CA PRO A 186 39.42 5.06 4.15
C PRO A 186 38.87 5.22 2.72
N THR A 187 38.44 4.14 2.08
CA THR A 187 37.87 4.20 0.70
C THR A 187 36.55 4.97 0.65
N PHE A 188 35.85 5.11 1.77
CA PHE A 188 34.64 5.92 1.84
C PHE A 188 34.89 7.43 1.67
N ALA A 189 36.12 7.90 1.81
CA ALA A 189 36.47 9.29 1.53
C ALA A 189 36.18 9.70 0.07
N ASP A 190 36.23 8.74 -0.87
CA ASP A 190 35.96 8.97 -2.28
C ASP A 190 34.44 9.12 -2.56
N TYR A 191 33.58 8.84 -1.58
CA TYR A 191 32.13 8.88 -1.67
C TYR A 191 31.51 10.01 -0.84
N GLU A 192 32.26 11.08 -0.55
CA GLU A 192 31.73 12.28 0.11
C GLU A 192 30.57 12.87 -0.70
N GLY A 193 29.44 13.17 -0.03
CA GLY A 193 28.21 13.64 -0.66
C GLY A 193 27.26 12.53 -1.15
N VAL A 194 27.70 11.27 -1.12
CA VAL A 194 26.82 10.13 -1.44
C VAL A 194 26.11 9.66 -0.17
N ARG A 195 24.78 9.73 -0.16
CA ARG A 195 23.99 9.38 1.03
C ARG A 195 23.44 7.95 0.97
N LEU A 196 23.61 7.21 2.06
CA LEU A 196 22.99 5.92 2.29
C LEU A 196 21.77 6.11 3.18
N PHE A 197 20.58 5.76 2.70
CA PHE A 197 19.33 5.87 3.43
C PHE A 197 18.97 4.58 4.13
N PHE A 198 18.34 4.70 5.31
CA PHE A 198 17.94 3.58 6.14
C PHE A 198 16.42 3.53 6.32
N PRO A 199 15.83 2.33 6.40
CA PRO A 199 14.41 2.19 6.72
C PRO A 199 14.16 2.47 8.21
N ALA A 200 13.00 3.06 8.50
CA ALA A 200 12.61 3.37 9.87
C ALA A 200 12.22 2.14 10.69
N ALA A 201 11.81 1.04 10.05
CA ALA A 201 11.35 -0.18 10.71
C ALA A 201 11.73 -1.43 9.91
N ALA A 202 11.84 -2.57 10.58
CA ALA A 202 12.23 -3.84 9.97
C ALA A 202 11.27 -4.29 8.84
N ASN A 203 9.97 -4.12 9.03
CA ASN A 203 8.97 -4.47 8.01
C ASN A 203 9.05 -3.60 6.74
N LEU A 204 9.61 -2.38 6.85
CA LEU A 204 9.93 -1.56 5.68
C LEU A 204 11.12 -2.13 4.91
N THR A 205 12.06 -2.79 5.61
CA THR A 205 13.20 -3.46 4.98
C THR A 205 12.74 -4.67 4.18
N GLU A 206 11.80 -5.46 4.70
CA GLU A 206 11.22 -6.61 3.99
C GLU A 206 10.45 -6.16 2.74
N LYS A 207 9.75 -5.04 2.82
CA LYS A 207 9.07 -4.39 1.69
C LYS A 207 10.03 -3.48 0.89
N GLY A 208 11.19 -3.15 1.45
CA GLY A 208 12.20 -2.23 0.93
C GLY A 208 12.95 -2.75 -0.29
N PHE A 209 12.59 -3.95 -0.77
CA PHE A 209 13.15 -4.49 -1.99
C PHE A 209 12.02 -4.86 -2.95
N THR A 210 11.97 -4.21 -4.09
CA THR A 210 11.13 -4.69 -5.19
C THR A 210 11.89 -5.73 -5.99
N GLN A 211 11.24 -6.84 -6.25
CA GLN A 211 11.74 -7.86 -7.15
C GLN A 211 11.49 -7.40 -8.59
N ARG A 212 12.57 -7.15 -9.34
CA ARG A 212 12.48 -6.85 -10.78
C ARG A 212 13.11 -8.00 -11.55
N THR A 213 12.37 -8.53 -12.53
CA THR A 213 12.86 -9.60 -13.41
C THR A 213 13.36 -8.99 -14.72
N PHE A 214 14.65 -9.19 -14.99
CA PHE A 214 15.28 -8.83 -16.27
C PHE A 214 15.65 -10.13 -17.00
N GLY A 215 14.82 -10.54 -17.94
CA GLY A 215 14.99 -11.85 -18.61
C GLY A 215 14.82 -13.01 -17.60
N GLN A 216 15.87 -13.82 -17.42
CA GLN A 216 15.88 -14.95 -16.46
C GLN A 216 16.45 -14.55 -15.09
N ASN A 217 16.94 -13.32 -14.93
CA ASN A 217 17.55 -12.87 -13.69
C ASN A 217 16.55 -12.05 -12.86
N THR A 218 16.39 -12.45 -11.61
CA THR A 218 15.65 -11.67 -10.62
C THR A 218 16.62 -10.84 -9.82
N VAL A 219 16.39 -9.53 -9.80
CA VAL A 219 17.19 -8.56 -9.05
C VAL A 219 16.31 -7.91 -7.98
N TYR A 220 16.83 -7.82 -6.77
CA TYR A 220 16.22 -7.06 -5.70
C TYR A 220 16.70 -5.61 -5.78
N VAL A 221 15.77 -4.69 -5.92
CA VAL A 221 16.05 -3.25 -5.99
C VAL A 221 15.57 -2.61 -4.70
N ALA A 222 16.45 -1.86 -4.03
CA ALA A 222 16.07 -1.12 -2.83
C ALA A 222 14.95 -0.09 -3.15
N ILE A 223 13.98 0.02 -2.25
CA ILE A 223 12.95 1.07 -2.32
C ILE A 223 13.63 2.40 -1.99
N SER A 224 13.30 3.45 -2.74
CA SER A 224 13.76 4.80 -2.44
C SER A 224 13.13 5.32 -1.14
N PRO A 225 13.74 6.35 -0.50
CA PRO A 225 13.13 7.00 0.67
C PRO A 225 11.72 7.51 0.39
N GLU A 226 11.48 8.03 -0.81
CA GLU A 226 10.18 8.54 -1.26
C GLU A 226 9.15 7.41 -1.34
N GLU A 227 9.53 6.26 -1.89
CA GLU A 227 8.66 5.07 -1.93
C GLU A 227 8.37 4.54 -0.53
N ALA A 228 9.36 4.54 0.37
CA ALA A 228 9.15 4.14 1.76
C ALA A 228 8.21 5.10 2.51
N ILE A 229 8.37 6.42 2.32
CA ILE A 229 7.47 7.44 2.88
C ILE A 229 6.05 7.25 2.35
N ARG A 230 5.91 6.98 1.05
CA ARG A 230 4.62 6.72 0.41
C ARG A 230 3.97 5.45 0.94
N ALA A 231 4.73 4.38 1.14
CA ALA A 231 4.23 3.14 1.73
C ALA A 231 3.70 3.33 3.16
N LEU A 232 4.19 4.35 3.87
CA LEU A 232 3.70 4.79 5.18
C LEU A 232 2.50 5.75 5.10
N GLY A 233 1.99 6.07 3.90
CA GLY A 233 0.95 7.07 3.72
C GLY A 233 1.44 8.50 4.04
N GLY A 234 2.73 8.75 3.92
CA GLY A 234 3.36 10.04 4.26
C GLY A 234 3.53 11.01 3.10
N ASP A 235 2.99 10.67 1.93
CA ASP A 235 3.08 11.45 0.70
C ASP A 235 1.78 11.34 -0.08
N ASP A 236 1.29 12.45 -0.61
CA ASP A 236 0.09 12.57 -1.44
C ASP A 236 0.39 12.58 -2.95
N THR A 237 1.65 12.36 -3.34
CA THR A 237 2.06 12.32 -4.74
C THR A 237 1.36 11.18 -5.48
N VAL A 238 0.72 11.51 -6.60
CA VAL A 238 0.02 10.55 -7.45
C VAL A 238 1.01 9.62 -8.14
N ASN A 239 0.84 8.31 -7.96
CA ASN A 239 1.70 7.29 -8.57
C ASN A 239 1.35 6.99 -10.02
N SER A 240 0.05 6.97 -10.31
CA SER A 240 -0.47 6.65 -11.64
C SER A 240 -1.83 7.30 -11.83
N VAL A 241 -2.12 7.69 -13.06
CA VAL A 241 -3.42 8.18 -13.47
C VAL A 241 -3.97 7.23 -14.54
N HIS A 242 -5.15 6.68 -14.29
CA HIS A 242 -5.85 5.84 -15.23
C HIS A 242 -7.03 6.60 -15.81
N ILE A 243 -7.02 6.78 -17.13
CA ILE A 243 -8.09 7.48 -17.85
C ILE A 243 -8.91 6.45 -18.65
N TYR A 244 -10.20 6.40 -18.39
CA TYR A 244 -11.13 5.51 -19.06
C TYR A 244 -11.95 6.31 -20.07
N ALA A 245 -11.61 6.18 -21.36
CA ALA A 245 -12.34 6.83 -22.42
C ALA A 245 -13.75 6.22 -22.55
N LYS A 246 -14.74 7.05 -22.85
CA LYS A 246 -16.13 6.64 -22.98
C LYS A 246 -16.37 5.76 -24.22
N ASP A 247 -15.67 6.05 -25.31
CA ASP A 247 -15.77 5.41 -26.62
C ASP A 247 -14.44 5.53 -27.38
N PHE A 248 -14.36 4.96 -28.56
CA PHE A 248 -13.15 5.00 -29.39
C PHE A 248 -12.79 6.41 -29.84
N ASP A 249 -13.77 7.24 -30.20
CA ASP A 249 -13.53 8.62 -30.64
C ASP A 249 -12.96 9.46 -29.50
N SER A 250 -13.50 9.29 -28.30
CA SER A 250 -12.97 9.94 -27.08
C SER A 250 -11.57 9.47 -26.74
N LYS A 251 -11.23 8.19 -27.00
CA LYS A 251 -9.88 7.65 -26.82
C LYS A 251 -8.90 8.28 -27.79
N GLU A 252 -9.27 8.39 -29.07
CA GLU A 252 -8.45 8.99 -30.12
C GLU A 252 -8.21 10.49 -29.83
N ALA A 253 -9.26 11.22 -29.44
CA ALA A 253 -9.14 12.62 -29.04
C ALA A 253 -8.21 12.80 -27.82
N LEU A 254 -8.25 11.90 -26.83
CA LEU A 254 -7.37 11.91 -25.69
C LEU A 254 -5.90 11.65 -26.10
N LEU A 255 -5.65 10.66 -26.96
CA LEU A 255 -4.30 10.36 -27.44
C LEU A 255 -3.72 11.55 -28.20
N ASN A 256 -4.48 12.17 -29.09
CA ASN A 256 -4.04 13.37 -29.81
C ASN A 256 -3.72 14.53 -28.85
N TYR A 257 -4.53 14.72 -27.82
CA TYR A 257 -4.25 15.74 -26.78
C TYR A 257 -2.95 15.45 -26.01
N LEU A 258 -2.68 14.19 -25.67
CA LEU A 258 -1.45 13.80 -24.99
C LEU A 258 -0.22 13.95 -25.88
N ASP A 259 -0.35 13.64 -27.17
CA ASP A 259 0.71 13.83 -28.16
C ASP A 259 1.05 15.32 -28.35
N ASP A 260 0.03 16.17 -28.46
CA ASP A 260 0.19 17.63 -28.52
C ASP A 260 0.84 18.17 -27.24
N TRP A 261 0.46 17.68 -26.07
CA TRP A 261 1.06 18.01 -24.78
C TRP A 261 2.53 17.61 -24.73
N ASN A 262 2.86 16.39 -25.14
CA ASN A 262 4.25 15.90 -25.20
C ASN A 262 5.10 16.73 -26.16
N ALA A 263 4.57 17.06 -27.33
CA ALA A 263 5.23 17.93 -28.31
C ALA A 263 5.49 19.31 -27.72
N TRP A 264 4.52 19.88 -26.99
CA TRP A 264 4.69 21.17 -26.31
C TRP A 264 5.74 21.11 -25.21
N CYS A 265 5.76 20.07 -24.37
CA CYS A 265 6.77 19.85 -23.33
C CYS A 265 8.19 19.74 -23.91
N THR A 266 8.36 19.10 -25.06
CA THR A 266 9.66 18.87 -25.72
C THR A 266 10.13 20.07 -26.54
N SER A 267 9.25 20.95 -26.98
CA SER A 267 9.58 22.09 -27.83
C SER A 267 10.35 23.22 -27.14
N GLY A 268 10.53 23.17 -25.83
CA GLY A 268 11.23 24.18 -25.04
C GLY A 268 10.52 25.53 -24.94
N SER A 269 9.31 25.68 -25.50
CA SER A 269 8.52 26.90 -25.47
C SER A 269 7.72 27.12 -24.18
N GLY A 270 7.73 26.15 -23.27
CA GLY A 270 7.12 26.27 -21.95
C GLY A 270 8.17 26.25 -20.85
N SER A 271 8.01 27.07 -19.81
CA SER A 271 8.83 27.02 -18.59
C SER A 271 8.57 25.76 -17.75
N TYR A 272 8.05 24.71 -18.34
CA TYR A 272 7.71 23.48 -17.66
C TYR A 272 8.81 22.45 -17.90
N ASN A 273 9.60 22.17 -16.84
CA ASN A 273 10.46 20.98 -16.80
C ASN A 273 9.59 19.74 -16.60
N GLY A 274 8.53 19.63 -17.40
CA GLY A 274 7.54 18.57 -17.29
C GLY A 274 8.03 17.26 -17.81
N ILE A 275 7.67 16.19 -17.16
CA ILE A 275 7.78 14.84 -17.64
C ILE A 275 6.80 14.69 -18.80
N ALA A 276 7.27 14.25 -19.98
CA ALA A 276 6.40 13.81 -21.07
C ALA A 276 5.58 12.60 -20.58
N LEU A 277 4.29 12.61 -20.88
CA LEU A 277 3.35 11.55 -20.47
C LEU A 277 3.40 10.35 -21.41
#